data_51b82a469d5c0e484e5d9ee168667a8e
#
_entry.id   51b82a469d5c0e484e5d9ee168667a8e
#
_cell.length_a   1.000
_cell.length_b   1.000
_cell.length_c   1.000
_cell.angle_alpha   90.00
_cell.angle_beta   90.00
_cell.angle_gamma   90.00
#
_symmetry.space_group_name_H-M   'P 1'
#
loop_
_entity.id
_entity.type
_entity.pdbx_description
1 polymer ?
#
loop_
_entity_poly.entity_id
_entity_poly.type
_entity_poly.pdbx_seq_one_letter_code
_entity_poly.pdbx_strand_id
1 'polypeptide(L)'
;MRIFLRAVLAAALCACASHALAHAAKANGRLPTVGPAPGFALTTQSGERLALGDLRGKVLAVTFIYATCKDTCPLLTAKMALMQGKLGKDFGPRVRFVSITVEPEVDTPPVLKAYAEKFGADPAGWSFLTGKSAEIQDVVRRYGAFAKRLKPGDVDHLFLTSLIDRKGMLRVQYLGYRFDPDEMLRDLQALLRE
;
A
#
# COMPACT_ATOMS: atom_id res chain seq x y z
N MET A 1 25.49 42.42 13.32
CA MET A 1 24.26 42.47 12.52
C MET A 1 24.42 41.90 11.10
N ARG A 2 25.59 41.99 10.43
CA ARG A 2 25.80 41.46 9.06
C ARG A 2 26.03 39.92 8.98
N ILE A 3 26.49 39.26 10.03
CA ILE A 3 26.79 37.81 10.06
C ILE A 3 25.50 36.99 10.20
N PHE A 4 24.52 37.48 11.01
CA PHE A 4 23.23 36.78 11.20
C PHE A 4 22.36 36.78 9.93
N LEU A 5 22.45 37.82 9.11
CA LEU A 5 21.64 37.93 7.89
C LEU A 5 22.12 36.93 6.80
N ARG A 6 23.43 36.61 6.76
CA ARG A 6 23.99 35.63 5.81
C ARG A 6 23.63 34.20 6.16
N ALA A 7 23.52 33.83 7.46
CA ALA A 7 23.14 32.51 7.90
C ALA A 7 21.65 32.19 7.60
N VAL A 8 20.77 33.19 7.72
CA VAL A 8 19.33 33.03 7.42
C VAL A 8 19.10 32.87 5.92
N LEU A 9 19.84 33.58 5.06
CA LEU A 9 19.72 33.45 3.61
C LEU A 9 20.21 32.09 3.11
N ALA A 10 21.27 31.51 3.70
CA ALA A 10 21.79 30.21 3.33
C ALA A 10 20.83 29.07 3.72
N ALA A 11 20.16 29.16 4.87
CA ALA A 11 19.16 28.18 5.31
C ALA A 11 17.89 28.21 4.44
N ALA A 12 17.43 29.40 4.01
CA ALA A 12 16.28 29.55 3.12
C ALA A 12 16.54 28.97 1.71
N LEU A 13 17.75 29.16 1.17
CA LEU A 13 18.16 28.60 -0.12
C LEU A 13 18.23 27.06 -0.11
N CYS A 14 18.67 26.47 1.01
CA CYS A 14 18.75 25.01 1.14
C CYS A 14 17.37 24.35 1.21
N ALA A 15 16.40 24.98 1.90
CA ALA A 15 15.02 24.50 1.98
C ALA A 15 14.30 24.57 0.62
N CYS A 16 14.51 25.63 -0.18
CA CYS A 16 13.95 25.73 -1.52
C CYS A 16 14.51 24.70 -2.50
N ALA A 17 15.80 24.34 -2.38
CA ALA A 17 16.43 23.35 -3.25
C ALA A 17 15.84 21.94 -3.03
N SER A 18 15.51 21.57 -1.79
CA SER A 18 14.93 20.28 -1.45
C SER A 18 13.51 20.10 -2.02
N HIS A 19 12.70 21.16 -2.02
CA HIS A 19 11.36 21.14 -2.61
C HIS A 19 11.41 21.13 -4.15
N ALA A 20 12.38 21.79 -4.76
CA ALA A 20 12.56 21.80 -6.22
C ALA A 20 12.96 20.42 -6.77
N LEU A 21 13.78 19.66 -6.03
CA LEU A 21 14.18 18.30 -6.42
C LEU A 21 13.01 17.30 -6.35
N ALA A 22 12.13 17.41 -5.33
CA ALA A 22 10.94 16.60 -5.24
C ALA A 22 9.91 16.89 -6.36
N HIS A 23 9.78 18.15 -6.76
CA HIS A 23 8.93 18.55 -7.90
C HIS A 23 9.54 18.15 -9.26
N ALA A 24 10.86 18.21 -9.41
CA ALA A 24 11.55 17.80 -10.63
C ALA A 24 11.43 16.28 -10.89
N ALA A 25 11.45 15.46 -9.86
CA ALA A 25 11.22 14.01 -10.00
C ALA A 25 9.80 13.69 -10.51
N LYS A 26 8.81 14.47 -10.12
CA LYS A 26 7.42 14.36 -10.61
C LYS A 26 7.27 14.91 -12.05
N ALA A 27 8.06 15.91 -12.43
CA ALA A 27 8.04 16.52 -13.76
C ALA A 27 8.56 15.57 -14.86
N ASN A 28 9.44 14.63 -14.53
CA ASN A 28 9.95 13.64 -15.48
C ASN A 28 9.07 12.39 -15.61
N GLY A 29 7.88 12.38 -15.04
CA GLY A 29 6.92 11.26 -15.11
C GLY A 29 7.37 9.98 -14.43
N ARG A 30 8.54 9.99 -13.76
CA ARG A 30 9.09 8.84 -13.05
C ARG A 30 8.87 9.00 -11.54
N LEU A 31 8.25 8.00 -10.92
CA LEU A 31 8.04 8.01 -9.48
C LEU A 31 9.36 7.76 -8.72
N PRO A 32 9.57 8.40 -7.55
CA PRO A 32 10.76 8.17 -6.75
C PRO A 32 10.87 6.70 -6.31
N THR A 33 12.07 6.25 -6.01
CA THR A 33 12.32 4.94 -5.40
C THR A 33 12.62 5.13 -3.92
N VAL A 34 11.80 4.52 -3.07
CA VAL A 34 11.99 4.56 -1.60
C VAL A 34 13.04 3.54 -1.17
N GLY A 35 12.96 2.32 -1.70
CA GLY A 35 13.86 1.22 -1.39
C GLY A 35 13.27 -0.14 -1.78
N PRO A 36 13.91 -1.25 -1.45
CA PRO A 36 13.33 -2.57 -1.60
C PRO A 36 12.06 -2.69 -0.77
N ALA A 37 10.97 -3.22 -1.38
CA ALA A 37 9.74 -3.46 -0.63
C ALA A 37 9.97 -4.56 0.43
N PRO A 38 9.44 -4.39 1.66
CA PRO A 38 9.54 -5.41 2.70
C PRO A 38 8.87 -6.71 2.25
N GLY A 39 9.62 -7.83 2.32
CA GLY A 39 9.11 -9.12 1.94
C GLY A 39 8.03 -9.63 2.91
N PHE A 40 7.14 -10.46 2.42
CA PHE A 40 6.19 -11.25 3.20
C PHE A 40 6.05 -12.64 2.59
N ALA A 41 5.60 -13.59 3.40
CA ALA A 41 5.12 -14.89 2.95
C ALA A 41 3.96 -15.28 3.87
N LEU A 42 2.72 -15.13 3.40
CA LEU A 42 1.50 -15.21 4.19
C LEU A 42 0.49 -16.16 3.53
N THR A 43 -0.61 -16.45 4.21
CA THR A 43 -1.67 -17.34 3.73
C THR A 43 -2.78 -16.53 3.08
N THR A 44 -3.20 -16.90 1.88
CA THR A 44 -4.29 -16.25 1.13
C THR A 44 -5.66 -16.65 1.68
N GLN A 45 -6.70 -15.93 1.22
CA GLN A 45 -8.10 -16.28 1.49
C GLN A 45 -8.53 -17.65 0.94
N SER A 46 -7.74 -18.26 0.03
CA SER A 46 -7.94 -19.63 -0.47
C SER A 46 -7.13 -20.68 0.30
N GLY A 47 -6.35 -20.26 1.30
CA GLY A 47 -5.52 -21.15 2.12
C GLY A 47 -4.14 -21.43 1.55
N GLU A 48 -3.79 -20.86 0.40
CA GLU A 48 -2.49 -21.04 -0.26
C GLU A 48 -1.44 -20.11 0.33
N ARG A 49 -0.18 -20.46 0.22
CA ARG A 49 0.94 -19.60 0.60
C ARG A 49 1.27 -18.65 -0.55
N LEU A 50 1.44 -17.34 -0.25
CA LEU A 50 1.83 -16.32 -1.21
C LEU A 50 2.96 -15.47 -0.62
N ALA A 51 4.07 -15.39 -1.34
CA ALA A 51 5.19 -14.53 -0.99
C ALA A 51 5.27 -13.32 -1.93
N LEU A 52 5.86 -12.22 -1.47
CA LEU A 52 6.13 -11.05 -2.33
C LEU A 52 6.96 -11.43 -3.57
N GLY A 53 7.87 -12.41 -3.43
CA GLY A 53 8.71 -12.91 -4.52
C GLY A 53 7.91 -13.51 -5.68
N ASP A 54 6.78 -14.15 -5.41
CA ASP A 54 5.90 -14.78 -6.39
C ASP A 54 5.19 -13.75 -7.28
N LEU A 55 5.19 -12.48 -6.84
CA LEU A 55 4.56 -11.36 -7.53
C LEU A 55 5.54 -10.51 -8.35
N ARG A 56 6.78 -10.96 -8.50
CA ARG A 56 7.77 -10.27 -9.34
C ARG A 56 7.27 -10.11 -10.78
N GLY A 57 7.66 -9.02 -11.43
CA GLY A 57 7.21 -8.68 -12.78
C GLY A 57 5.85 -7.97 -12.83
N LYS A 58 5.16 -7.84 -11.70
CA LYS A 58 3.87 -7.14 -11.58
C LYS A 58 4.01 -5.86 -10.77
N VAL A 59 3.19 -4.88 -11.07
CA VAL A 59 2.98 -3.70 -10.22
C VAL A 59 2.00 -4.08 -9.12
N LEU A 60 2.32 -3.72 -7.88
CA LEU A 60 1.51 -4.11 -6.74
C LEU A 60 0.97 -2.89 -5.99
N ALA A 61 -0.25 -3.02 -5.47
CA ALA A 61 -0.78 -2.17 -4.41
C ALA A 61 -0.98 -3.02 -3.16
N VAL A 62 -0.17 -2.79 -2.13
CA VAL A 62 -0.24 -3.49 -0.83
C VAL A 62 -0.91 -2.58 0.18
N THR A 63 -1.97 -3.05 0.83
CA THR A 63 -2.72 -2.32 1.85
C THR A 63 -2.96 -3.16 3.09
N PHE A 64 -3.27 -2.50 4.21
CA PHE A 64 -3.58 -3.16 5.47
C PHE A 64 -5.04 -2.93 5.82
N ILE A 65 -5.72 -3.99 6.25
CA ILE A 65 -7.16 -3.99 6.56
C ILE A 65 -7.45 -4.85 7.80
N TYR A 66 -8.68 -4.82 8.29
CA TYR A 66 -9.30 -5.89 9.08
C TYR A 66 -10.79 -5.99 8.77
N ALA A 67 -11.32 -7.21 8.70
CA ALA A 67 -12.65 -7.47 8.17
C ALA A 67 -13.78 -6.98 9.10
N THR A 68 -13.51 -6.88 10.40
CA THR A 68 -14.47 -6.41 11.41
C THR A 68 -14.58 -4.88 11.50
N CYS A 69 -13.74 -4.14 10.77
CA CYS A 69 -13.78 -2.69 10.71
C CYS A 69 -15.11 -2.18 10.12
N LYS A 70 -15.76 -1.25 10.82
CA LYS A 70 -17.06 -0.69 10.41
C LYS A 70 -16.95 0.70 9.77
N ASP A 71 -15.75 1.27 9.68
CA ASP A 71 -15.56 2.67 9.29
C ASP A 71 -14.64 2.77 8.06
N THR A 72 -13.36 2.77 8.22
CA THR A 72 -12.39 3.20 7.20
C THR A 72 -11.96 2.09 6.26
N CYS A 73 -11.86 0.82 6.72
CA CYS A 73 -11.50 -0.30 5.87
C CYS A 73 -12.51 -0.56 4.74
N PRO A 74 -13.84 -0.52 4.98
CA PRO A 74 -14.81 -0.62 3.90
C PRO A 74 -14.65 0.46 2.84
N LEU A 75 -14.39 1.71 3.24
CA LEU A 75 -14.17 2.84 2.33
C LEU A 75 -12.90 2.65 1.49
N LEU A 76 -11.82 2.21 2.12
CA LEU A 76 -10.56 1.90 1.42
C LEU A 76 -10.77 0.76 0.42
N THR A 77 -11.39 -0.34 0.86
CA THR A 77 -11.61 -1.51 0.01
C THR A 77 -12.54 -1.19 -1.18
N ALA A 78 -13.58 -0.37 -0.96
CA ALA A 78 -14.44 0.10 -2.05
C ALA A 78 -13.66 0.95 -3.08
N LYS A 79 -12.76 1.83 -2.64
CA LYS A 79 -11.87 2.57 -3.54
C LYS A 79 -10.97 1.65 -4.35
N MET A 80 -10.41 0.62 -3.73
CA MET A 80 -9.60 -0.38 -4.42
C MET A 80 -10.43 -1.15 -5.46
N ALA A 81 -11.68 -1.51 -5.16
CA ALA A 81 -12.58 -2.16 -6.09
C ALA A 81 -12.90 -1.28 -7.31
N LEU A 82 -13.09 0.03 -7.11
CA LEU A 82 -13.24 0.98 -8.22
C LEU A 82 -11.99 1.02 -9.11
N MET A 83 -10.80 1.04 -8.52
CA MET A 83 -9.53 1.04 -9.26
C MET A 83 -9.30 -0.28 -10.00
N GLN A 84 -9.69 -1.43 -9.43
CA GLN A 84 -9.71 -2.72 -10.11
C GLN A 84 -10.46 -2.61 -11.44
N GLY A 85 -11.67 -2.06 -11.42
CA GLY A 85 -12.48 -1.86 -12.63
C GLY A 85 -11.81 -0.92 -13.65
N LYS A 86 -11.20 0.19 -13.18
CA LYS A 86 -10.51 1.17 -14.04
C LYS A 86 -9.22 0.63 -14.67
N LEU A 87 -8.56 -0.34 -14.05
CA LEU A 87 -7.37 -1.01 -14.59
C LEU A 87 -7.72 -1.98 -15.74
N GLY A 88 -8.94 -2.48 -15.80
CA GLY A 88 -9.43 -3.33 -16.87
C GLY A 88 -8.51 -4.53 -17.13
N LYS A 89 -8.07 -4.72 -18.37
CA LYS A 89 -7.23 -5.85 -18.79
C LYS A 89 -5.84 -5.94 -18.14
N ASP A 90 -5.36 -4.87 -17.54
CA ASP A 90 -4.08 -4.87 -16.82
C ASP A 90 -4.21 -5.46 -15.41
N PHE A 91 -5.43 -5.49 -14.85
CA PHE A 91 -5.68 -6.08 -13.53
C PHE A 91 -5.56 -7.61 -13.57
N GLY A 92 -4.83 -8.18 -12.64
CA GLY A 92 -4.45 -9.60 -12.60
C GLY A 92 -3.17 -9.91 -13.37
N PRO A 93 -3.11 -9.73 -14.69
CA PRO A 93 -1.90 -10.01 -15.46
C PRO A 93 -0.70 -9.11 -15.13
N ARG A 94 -0.91 -7.81 -14.98
CA ARG A 94 0.16 -6.80 -14.83
C ARG A 94 0.11 -6.04 -13.51
N VAL A 95 -1.08 -5.82 -12.95
CA VAL A 95 -1.29 -5.16 -11.65
C VAL A 95 -1.98 -6.13 -10.70
N ARG A 96 -1.49 -6.26 -9.49
CA ARG A 96 -2.13 -7.05 -8.45
C ARG A 96 -2.32 -6.24 -7.18
N PHE A 97 -3.42 -6.49 -6.50
CA PHE A 97 -3.69 -5.94 -5.18
C PHE A 97 -3.47 -7.00 -4.11
N VAL A 98 -2.92 -6.57 -2.98
CA VAL A 98 -2.67 -7.40 -1.81
C VAL A 98 -3.20 -6.67 -0.59
N SER A 99 -4.21 -7.23 0.06
CA SER A 99 -4.76 -6.73 1.32
C SER A 99 -4.31 -7.65 2.45
N ILE A 100 -3.51 -7.13 3.40
CA ILE A 100 -2.98 -7.90 4.53
C ILE A 100 -3.80 -7.54 5.77
N THR A 101 -4.34 -8.54 6.46
CA THR A 101 -5.05 -8.29 7.71
C THR A 101 -4.11 -7.83 8.81
N VAL A 102 -4.62 -6.98 9.71
CA VAL A 102 -3.97 -6.62 10.97
C VAL A 102 -4.62 -7.29 12.19
N GLU A 103 -5.68 -8.08 11.98
CA GLU A 103 -6.39 -8.83 13.02
C GLU A 103 -6.45 -10.34 12.68
N PRO A 104 -5.30 -11.05 12.56
CA PRO A 104 -5.25 -12.42 12.04
C PRO A 104 -5.95 -13.45 12.92
N GLU A 105 -6.19 -13.15 14.21
CA GLU A 105 -6.93 -14.02 15.12
C GLU A 105 -8.42 -14.12 14.76
N VAL A 106 -8.97 -13.10 14.08
CA VAL A 106 -10.38 -13.04 13.64
C VAL A 106 -10.45 -13.30 12.14
N ASP A 107 -9.55 -12.72 11.39
CA ASP A 107 -9.54 -12.74 9.93
C ASP A 107 -8.90 -14.03 9.39
N THR A 108 -9.60 -15.13 9.60
CA THR A 108 -9.25 -16.44 9.03
C THR A 108 -9.45 -16.43 7.50
N PRO A 109 -8.86 -17.38 6.74
CA PRO A 109 -9.07 -17.46 5.30
C PRO A 109 -10.54 -17.43 4.87
N PRO A 110 -11.49 -18.17 5.49
CA PRO A 110 -12.91 -18.04 5.14
C PRO A 110 -13.50 -16.66 5.39
N VAL A 111 -13.11 -15.98 6.48
CA VAL A 111 -13.56 -14.62 6.80
C VAL A 111 -13.07 -13.64 5.74
N LEU A 112 -11.79 -13.71 5.36
CA LEU A 112 -11.21 -12.87 4.30
C LEU A 112 -11.82 -13.17 2.94
N LYS A 113 -12.17 -14.42 2.66
CA LYS A 113 -12.88 -14.79 1.42
C LYS A 113 -14.24 -14.12 1.35
N ALA A 114 -15.04 -14.23 2.39
CA ALA A 114 -16.35 -13.57 2.46
C ALA A 114 -16.23 -12.04 2.38
N TYR A 115 -15.20 -11.45 3.00
CA TYR A 115 -14.92 -10.03 2.88
C TYR A 115 -14.57 -9.63 1.45
N ALA A 116 -13.69 -10.38 0.76
CA ALA A 116 -13.33 -10.16 -0.63
C ALA A 116 -14.55 -10.21 -1.58
N GLU A 117 -15.39 -11.23 -1.41
CA GLU A 117 -16.62 -11.41 -2.19
C GLU A 117 -17.59 -10.25 -1.98
N LYS A 118 -17.77 -9.77 -0.74
CA LYS A 118 -18.63 -8.62 -0.41
C LYS A 118 -18.25 -7.36 -1.20
N PHE A 119 -16.97 -7.15 -1.48
CA PHE A 119 -16.48 -5.98 -2.22
C PHE A 119 -16.25 -6.24 -3.72
N GLY A 120 -16.61 -7.41 -4.23
CA GLY A 120 -16.42 -7.76 -5.63
C GLY A 120 -14.95 -7.83 -6.04
N ALA A 121 -14.07 -8.25 -5.12
CA ALA A 121 -12.66 -8.43 -5.40
C ALA A 121 -12.45 -9.60 -6.37
N ASP A 122 -11.83 -9.34 -7.52
CA ASP A 122 -11.49 -10.36 -8.49
C ASP A 122 -10.28 -11.19 -8.00
N PRO A 123 -10.45 -12.48 -7.71
CA PRO A 123 -9.38 -13.33 -7.20
C PRO A 123 -8.21 -13.51 -8.19
N ALA A 124 -8.43 -13.26 -9.49
CA ALA A 124 -7.35 -13.27 -10.47
C ALA A 124 -6.31 -12.16 -10.24
N GLY A 125 -6.71 -11.06 -9.58
CA GLY A 125 -5.86 -9.90 -9.36
C GLY A 125 -5.74 -9.44 -7.91
N TRP A 126 -6.58 -9.92 -6.99
CA TRP A 126 -6.62 -9.44 -5.61
C TRP A 126 -6.53 -10.57 -4.58
N SER A 127 -5.47 -10.54 -3.79
CA SER A 127 -5.25 -11.49 -2.71
C SER A 127 -5.45 -10.83 -1.35
N PHE A 128 -6.17 -11.51 -0.45
CA PHE A 128 -6.34 -11.12 0.94
C PHE A 128 -5.53 -12.09 1.82
N LEU A 129 -4.64 -11.55 2.64
CA LEU A 129 -3.64 -12.34 3.33
C LEU A 129 -3.82 -12.29 4.84
N THR A 130 -3.62 -13.44 5.46
CA THR A 130 -3.53 -13.64 6.91
C THR A 130 -2.31 -14.50 7.25
N GLY A 131 -2.02 -14.67 8.54
CA GLY A 131 -0.89 -15.46 9.02
C GLY A 131 -0.86 -15.53 10.52
N LYS A 132 0.26 -15.93 11.09
CA LYS A 132 0.45 -15.87 12.55
C LYS A 132 0.59 -14.41 12.98
N SER A 133 0.06 -14.04 14.16
CA SER A 133 0.12 -12.68 14.68
C SER A 133 1.52 -12.07 14.66
N ALA A 134 2.54 -12.85 15.02
CA ALA A 134 3.92 -12.37 14.99
C ALA A 134 4.42 -12.08 13.56
N GLU A 135 4.02 -12.89 12.56
CA GLU A 135 4.35 -12.66 11.14
C GLU A 135 3.68 -11.39 10.63
N ILE A 136 2.39 -11.20 10.94
CA ILE A 136 1.63 -10.00 10.54
C ILE A 136 2.22 -8.75 11.18
N GLN A 137 2.47 -8.76 12.48
CA GLN A 137 3.07 -7.62 13.20
C GLN A 137 4.44 -7.24 12.62
N ASP A 138 5.28 -8.23 12.27
CA ASP A 138 6.56 -7.99 11.63
C ASP A 138 6.42 -7.32 10.26
N VAL A 139 5.51 -7.81 9.41
CA VAL A 139 5.22 -7.22 8.10
C VAL A 139 4.70 -5.80 8.26
N VAL A 140 3.70 -5.56 9.12
CA VAL A 140 3.12 -4.24 9.40
C VAL A 140 4.22 -3.24 9.77
N ARG A 141 5.08 -3.59 10.74
CA ARG A 141 6.19 -2.75 11.19
C ARG A 141 7.17 -2.42 10.06
N ARG A 142 7.56 -3.42 9.26
CA ARG A 142 8.53 -3.22 8.16
C ARG A 142 7.99 -2.34 7.03
N TYR A 143 6.68 -2.31 6.82
CA TYR A 143 6.03 -1.37 5.90
C TYR A 143 5.87 0.03 6.48
N GLY A 144 6.30 0.28 7.72
CA GLY A 144 6.11 1.56 8.41
C GLY A 144 4.67 1.78 8.87
N ALA A 145 3.83 0.75 8.83
CA ALA A 145 2.49 0.76 9.36
C ALA A 145 2.49 0.46 10.86
N PHE A 146 1.37 0.75 11.52
CA PHE A 146 1.17 0.46 12.93
C PHE A 146 -0.21 -0.19 13.11
N ALA A 147 -0.27 -1.23 13.93
CA ALA A 147 -1.53 -1.82 14.36
C ALA A 147 -1.42 -2.31 15.80
N LYS A 148 -2.32 -1.87 16.66
CA LYS A 148 -2.44 -2.29 18.06
C LYS A 148 -3.88 -2.64 18.37
N ARG A 149 -4.14 -3.89 18.67
CA ARG A 149 -5.45 -4.33 19.10
C ARG A 149 -5.79 -3.73 20.48
N LEU A 150 -6.92 -3.06 20.59
CA LEU A 150 -7.46 -2.52 21.84
C LEU A 150 -8.44 -3.50 22.46
N LYS A 151 -9.37 -4.01 21.68
CA LYS A 151 -10.34 -5.06 21.98
C LYS A 151 -10.79 -5.75 20.68
N PRO A 152 -11.50 -6.89 20.71
CA PRO A 152 -12.02 -7.51 19.51
C PRO A 152 -12.83 -6.53 18.65
N GLY A 153 -12.44 -6.39 17.37
CA GLY A 153 -13.07 -5.45 16.42
C GLY A 153 -12.69 -3.97 16.59
N ASP A 154 -11.70 -3.66 17.44
CA ASP A 154 -11.22 -2.31 17.67
C ASP A 154 -9.68 -2.32 17.63
N VAL A 155 -9.13 -1.92 16.50
CA VAL A 155 -7.68 -1.90 16.25
C VAL A 155 -7.25 -0.47 15.99
N ASP A 156 -6.40 0.06 16.86
CA ASP A 156 -5.68 1.31 16.60
C ASP A 156 -4.60 1.01 15.55
N HIS A 157 -4.66 1.69 14.41
CA HIS A 157 -3.79 1.38 13.28
C HIS A 157 -3.58 2.59 12.38
N LEU A 158 -2.43 2.59 11.71
CA LEU A 158 -2.09 3.52 10.66
C LEU A 158 -2.33 2.86 9.30
N PHE A 159 -3.30 3.37 8.55
CA PHE A 159 -3.53 2.91 7.19
C PHE A 159 -2.39 3.33 6.27
N LEU A 160 -1.85 2.37 5.55
CA LEU A 160 -0.91 2.59 4.46
C LEU A 160 -1.33 1.78 3.24
N THR A 161 -1.23 2.41 2.07
CA THR A 161 -1.27 1.73 0.79
C THR A 161 0.05 1.97 0.08
N SER A 162 0.79 0.90 -0.21
CA SER A 162 2.13 0.93 -0.77
C SER A 162 2.12 0.47 -2.22
N LEU A 163 2.65 1.28 -3.14
CA LEU A 163 2.86 0.89 -4.53
C LEU A 163 4.27 0.33 -4.71
N ILE A 164 4.35 -0.85 -5.33
CA ILE A 164 5.59 -1.57 -5.57
C ILE A 164 5.71 -1.81 -7.08
N ASP A 165 6.87 -1.52 -7.64
CA ASP A 165 7.13 -1.71 -9.06
C ASP A 165 7.44 -3.18 -9.42
N ARG A 166 7.57 -3.46 -10.72
CA ARG A 166 7.84 -4.80 -11.26
C ARG A 166 9.16 -5.41 -10.78
N LYS A 167 10.11 -4.58 -10.32
CA LYS A 167 11.39 -5.01 -9.73
C LYS A 167 11.30 -5.26 -8.23
N GLY A 168 10.11 -5.03 -7.61
CA GLY A 168 9.89 -5.17 -6.18
C GLY A 168 10.43 -4.00 -5.37
N MET A 169 10.54 -2.81 -5.97
CA MET A 169 10.92 -1.60 -5.26
C MET A 169 9.68 -0.85 -4.79
N LEU A 170 9.68 -0.42 -3.55
CA LEU A 170 8.68 0.48 -2.98
C LEU A 170 8.86 1.87 -3.59
N ARG A 171 7.78 2.40 -4.16
CA ARG A 171 7.82 3.65 -4.93
C ARG A 171 6.97 4.77 -4.28
N VAL A 172 5.78 4.46 -3.83
CA VAL A 172 4.83 5.42 -3.24
C VAL A 172 4.16 4.78 -2.03
N GLN A 173 3.91 5.59 -1.00
CA GLN A 173 3.04 5.21 0.10
C GLN A 173 1.98 6.30 0.31
N TYR A 174 0.73 5.91 0.24
CA TYR A 174 -0.41 6.74 0.60
C TYR A 174 -0.76 6.52 2.06
N LEU A 175 -0.86 7.61 2.81
CA LEU A 175 -1.24 7.59 4.21
C LEU A 175 -2.75 7.74 4.35
N GLY A 176 -3.38 6.90 5.15
CA GLY A 176 -4.82 6.92 5.38
C GLY A 176 -5.63 6.42 4.18
N TYR A 177 -6.93 6.72 4.19
CA TYR A 177 -7.91 6.31 3.18
C TYR A 177 -8.40 7.48 2.30
N ARG A 178 -7.95 8.71 2.61
CA ARG A 178 -8.43 9.94 1.95
C ARG A 178 -7.67 10.31 0.67
N PHE A 179 -6.75 9.45 0.21
CA PHE A 179 -6.07 9.67 -1.06
C PHE A 179 -7.05 9.70 -2.25
N ASP A 180 -6.68 10.44 -3.28
CA ASP A 180 -7.42 10.48 -4.55
C ASP A 180 -7.22 9.17 -5.33
N PRO A 181 -8.27 8.37 -5.60
CA PRO A 181 -8.16 7.15 -6.39
C PRO A 181 -7.59 7.38 -7.79
N ASP A 182 -7.87 8.52 -8.41
CA ASP A 182 -7.38 8.83 -9.75
C ASP A 182 -5.88 9.19 -9.72
N GLU A 183 -5.36 9.77 -8.63
CA GLU A 183 -3.93 9.94 -8.43
C GLU A 183 -3.23 8.59 -8.32
N MET A 184 -3.73 7.70 -7.47
CA MET A 184 -3.16 6.37 -7.33
C MET A 184 -3.23 5.55 -8.63
N LEU A 185 -4.31 5.69 -9.40
CA LEU A 185 -4.44 5.05 -10.71
C LEU A 185 -3.38 5.56 -11.70
N ARG A 186 -3.14 6.87 -11.73
CA ARG A 186 -2.07 7.47 -12.57
C ARG A 186 -0.70 6.93 -12.17
N ASP A 187 -0.43 6.78 -10.87
CA ASP A 187 0.84 6.25 -10.36
C ASP A 187 1.01 4.76 -10.74
N LEU A 188 -0.03 3.93 -10.59
CA LEU A 188 -0.01 2.53 -11.06
C LEU A 188 0.28 2.46 -12.56
N GLN A 189 -0.37 3.30 -13.36
CA GLN A 189 -0.13 3.36 -14.81
C GLN A 189 1.28 3.86 -15.15
N ALA A 190 1.85 4.79 -14.36
CA ALA A 190 3.22 5.22 -14.52
C ALA A 190 4.21 4.07 -14.28
N LEU A 191 4.01 3.28 -13.21
CA LEU A 191 4.84 2.11 -12.91
C LEU A 191 4.71 1.00 -13.97
N LEU A 192 3.58 0.88 -14.64
CA LEU A 192 3.40 -0.05 -15.76
C LEU A 192 4.19 0.33 -17.01
N ARG A 193 4.52 1.60 -17.18
CA ARG A 193 5.32 2.10 -18.33
C ARG A 193 6.83 2.02 -18.11
N GLU A 194 7.29 1.87 -16.85
CA GLU A 194 8.71 1.70 -16.51
C GLU A 194 9.18 0.23 -16.72
#